data_bb70ecea7b78ae2fa145201871a0fc72
#
_entry.id   bb70ecea7b78ae2fa145201871a0fc72
#
_cell.length_a   1.000
_cell.length_b   1.000
_cell.length_c   1.000
_cell.angle_alpha   90.00
_cell.angle_beta   90.00
_cell.angle_gamma   90.00
#
_symmetry.space_group_name_H-M   'P 1'
#
loop_
_entity.id
_entity.type
_entity.pdbx_description
1 polymer ?
#
loop_
_entity_poly.entity_id
_entity_poly.type
_entity_poly.pdbx_seq_one_letter_code
_entity_poly.pdbx_strand_id
1 'polypeptide(L)'
;TFSLLFGFSFYIQFHNAEKRGTDFRGRFAWRMCLLFLFAQLHALFYNGDILLLYAVVGFALIPVCKLKDKAVFWIAVILLLQPYEWGRAIYAMINPEYVPVTGHYIPFAKLAEEVTATGSFFEVLRSNITDGQLYSNIWQVENGRLFQTAALFMFGMLLGRRKYFMKSEESLRFWKRMLTGAAIAFIPLHCLRVFVPELITNPSILVPYKIAVPSYANFAFMIVLVSVFTLLWFKKDTGYSWQSLLIPYGRMSLTNYISQSIMGVTIYYGFGLAMYKYAGATGSLLIALLIFTVQLIFSRWWLARHKQGPLEFLWRKGTWI
;
A
#
# COMPACT_ATOMS: atom_id res chain seq x y z
N THR A 1 0.34 -2.79 -4.66
CA THR A 1 -0.96 -3.24 -5.21
C THR A 1 -2.14 -2.58 -4.50
N PHE A 2 -2.18 -2.55 -3.16
CA PHE A 2 -3.29 -1.92 -2.40
C PHE A 2 -3.52 -0.47 -2.77
N SER A 3 -2.47 0.34 -2.93
CA SER A 3 -2.57 1.74 -3.35
C SER A 3 -3.28 1.88 -4.70
N LEU A 4 -2.96 1.02 -5.66
CA LEU A 4 -3.62 1.02 -6.97
C LEU A 4 -5.12 0.75 -6.86
N LEU A 5 -5.50 -0.25 -6.05
CA LEU A 5 -6.89 -0.61 -5.81
C LEU A 5 -7.65 0.46 -5.03
N PHE A 6 -6.96 1.21 -4.16
CA PHE A 6 -7.55 2.35 -3.46
C PHE A 6 -7.99 3.45 -4.44
N GLY A 7 -7.10 3.84 -5.37
CA GLY A 7 -7.43 4.81 -6.42
C GLY A 7 -8.53 4.32 -7.37
N PHE A 8 -8.54 3.03 -7.70
CA PHE A 8 -9.63 2.40 -8.46
C PHE A 8 -10.97 2.46 -7.71
N SER A 9 -10.97 2.14 -6.42
CA SER A 9 -12.16 2.21 -5.58
C SER A 9 -12.69 3.64 -5.45
N PHE A 10 -11.80 4.63 -5.32
CA PHE A 10 -12.16 6.05 -5.35
C PHE A 10 -12.90 6.39 -6.64
N TYR A 11 -12.36 5.99 -7.81
CA TYR A 11 -13.02 6.26 -9.09
C TYR A 11 -14.43 5.67 -9.17
N ILE A 12 -14.61 4.42 -8.78
CA ILE A 12 -15.95 3.79 -8.79
C ILE A 12 -16.95 4.60 -7.97
N GLN A 13 -16.55 5.05 -6.79
CA GLN A 13 -17.41 5.80 -5.90
C GLN A 13 -17.71 7.20 -6.45
N PHE A 14 -16.68 7.88 -6.95
CA PHE A 14 -16.78 9.18 -7.59
C PHE A 14 -17.72 9.13 -8.80
N HIS A 15 -17.51 8.19 -9.71
CA HIS A 15 -18.32 8.00 -10.90
C HIS A 15 -19.78 7.65 -10.59
N ASN A 16 -20.02 6.81 -9.58
CA ASN A 16 -21.37 6.47 -9.13
C ASN A 16 -22.10 7.66 -8.48
N ALA A 17 -21.38 8.56 -7.82
CA ALA A 17 -21.94 9.78 -7.27
C ALA A 17 -22.24 10.80 -8.37
N GLU A 18 -21.33 10.96 -9.32
CA GLU A 18 -21.50 11.82 -10.51
C GLU A 18 -22.73 11.43 -11.32
N LYS A 19 -22.95 10.14 -11.58
CA LYS A 19 -24.17 9.63 -12.22
C LYS A 19 -25.45 9.99 -11.49
N ARG A 20 -25.39 10.20 -10.17
CA ARG A 20 -26.53 10.64 -9.33
C ARG A 20 -26.62 12.15 -9.18
N GLY A 21 -25.78 12.91 -9.89
CA GLY A 21 -25.73 14.36 -9.80
C GLY A 21 -25.19 14.91 -8.47
N THR A 22 -24.46 14.10 -7.70
CA THR A 22 -23.94 14.50 -6.39
C THR A 22 -22.42 14.68 -6.41
N ASP A 23 -21.91 15.72 -5.73
CA ASP A 23 -20.46 15.89 -5.56
C ASP A 23 -19.94 14.98 -4.45
N PHE A 24 -19.05 14.08 -4.82
CA PHE A 24 -18.48 13.11 -3.89
C PHE A 24 -17.27 13.64 -3.10
N ARG A 25 -16.67 14.76 -3.49
CA ARG A 25 -15.41 15.25 -2.91
C ARG A 25 -15.46 15.49 -1.41
N GLY A 26 -16.50 16.17 -0.93
CA GLY A 26 -16.68 16.41 0.50
C GLY A 26 -16.87 15.10 1.29
N ARG A 27 -17.68 14.17 0.76
CA ARG A 27 -17.87 12.86 1.37
C ARG A 27 -16.58 12.03 1.35
N PHE A 28 -15.79 12.12 0.31
CA PHE A 28 -14.50 11.45 0.25
C PHE A 28 -13.50 12.04 1.27
N ALA A 29 -13.45 13.37 1.41
CA ALA A 29 -12.66 14.02 2.45
C ALA A 29 -13.04 13.50 3.85
N TRP A 30 -14.34 13.43 4.15
CA TRP A 30 -14.84 12.85 5.40
C TRP A 30 -14.39 11.40 5.59
N ARG A 31 -14.43 10.59 4.52
CA ARG A 31 -13.91 9.21 4.54
C ARG A 31 -12.42 9.16 4.85
N MET A 32 -11.62 10.11 4.40
CA MET A 32 -10.20 10.19 4.73
C MET A 32 -9.99 10.54 6.20
N CYS A 33 -10.82 11.43 6.77
CA CYS A 33 -10.82 11.71 8.21
C CYS A 33 -11.19 10.46 9.03
N LEU A 34 -12.20 9.71 8.61
CA LEU A 34 -12.54 8.44 9.25
C LEU A 34 -11.41 7.42 9.12
N LEU A 35 -10.76 7.32 7.94
CA LEU A 35 -9.62 6.44 7.73
C LEU A 35 -8.45 6.81 8.65
N PHE A 36 -8.22 8.09 8.83
CA PHE A 36 -7.23 8.59 9.79
C PHE A 36 -7.53 8.10 11.22
N LEU A 37 -8.78 8.17 11.67
CA LEU A 37 -9.17 7.65 12.99
C LEU A 37 -8.97 6.14 13.10
N PHE A 38 -9.37 5.38 12.08
CA PHE A 38 -9.12 3.95 12.04
C PHE A 38 -7.62 3.62 12.05
N ALA A 39 -6.81 4.41 11.33
CA ALA A 39 -5.36 4.28 11.33
C ALA A 39 -4.76 4.54 12.73
N GLN A 40 -5.22 5.57 13.44
CA GLN A 40 -4.76 5.84 14.81
C GLN A 40 -5.10 4.69 15.76
N LEU A 41 -6.31 4.15 15.68
CA LEU A 41 -6.71 2.99 16.49
C LEU A 41 -5.92 1.73 16.13
N HIS A 42 -5.64 1.51 14.86
CA HIS A 42 -4.85 0.37 14.40
C HIS A 42 -3.36 0.50 14.79
N ALA A 43 -2.82 1.72 14.69
CA ALA A 43 -1.44 2.01 15.07
C ALA A 43 -1.14 1.74 16.57
N LEU A 44 -2.16 1.72 17.44
CA LEU A 44 -1.98 1.30 18.84
C LEU A 44 -1.43 -0.13 18.94
N PHE A 45 -1.85 -1.01 18.06
CA PHE A 45 -1.48 -2.43 18.07
C PHE A 45 -0.27 -2.72 17.17
N TYR A 46 -0.14 -2.00 16.05
CA TYR A 46 0.85 -2.30 15.03
C TYR A 46 1.47 -1.03 14.45
N ASN A 47 2.76 -0.82 14.71
CA ASN A 47 3.51 0.36 14.27
C ASN A 47 3.76 0.44 12.75
N GLY A 48 3.66 -0.67 12.02
CA GLY A 48 3.84 -0.73 10.56
C GLY A 48 2.58 -0.36 9.76
N ASP A 49 1.66 0.45 10.32
CA ASP A 49 0.40 0.80 9.67
C ASP A 49 0.58 1.64 8.40
N ILE A 50 -0.16 1.30 7.35
CA ILE A 50 -0.19 2.02 6.08
C ILE A 50 -1.46 2.87 5.90
N LEU A 51 -2.48 2.67 6.74
CA LEU A 51 -3.77 3.37 6.62
C LEU A 51 -3.62 4.87 6.84
N LEU A 52 -2.71 5.27 7.74
CA LEU A 52 -2.42 6.68 7.99
C LEU A 52 -1.87 7.37 6.74
N LEU A 53 -0.90 6.73 6.08
CA LEU A 53 -0.37 7.20 4.80
C LEU A 53 -1.50 7.33 3.75
N TYR A 54 -2.39 6.34 3.68
CA TYR A 54 -3.51 6.35 2.73
C TYR A 54 -4.53 7.44 3.05
N ALA A 55 -4.80 7.70 4.33
CA ALA A 55 -5.68 8.78 4.75
C ALA A 55 -5.14 10.14 4.32
N VAL A 56 -3.84 10.40 4.55
CA VAL A 56 -3.19 11.66 4.18
C VAL A 56 -3.06 11.81 2.66
N VAL A 57 -2.50 10.80 1.99
CA VAL A 57 -2.27 10.85 0.54
C VAL A 57 -3.58 10.78 -0.26
N GLY A 58 -4.63 10.21 0.32
CA GLY A 58 -5.96 10.16 -0.30
C GLY A 58 -6.50 11.53 -0.66
N PHE A 59 -6.21 12.56 0.13
CA PHE A 59 -6.60 13.93 -0.19
C PHE A 59 -6.04 14.42 -1.54
N ALA A 60 -4.92 13.90 -2.02
CA ALA A 60 -4.36 14.25 -3.34
C ALA A 60 -5.28 13.86 -4.52
N LEU A 61 -6.21 12.92 -4.33
CA LEU A 61 -7.18 12.54 -5.37
C LEU A 61 -8.25 13.61 -5.59
N ILE A 62 -8.55 14.45 -4.59
CA ILE A 62 -9.62 15.45 -4.66
C ILE A 62 -9.35 16.51 -5.74
N PRO A 63 -8.18 17.16 -5.82
CA PRO A 63 -7.90 18.16 -6.85
C PRO A 63 -7.76 17.55 -8.25
N VAL A 64 -7.33 16.28 -8.35
CA VAL A 64 -7.06 15.65 -9.65
C VAL A 64 -8.25 14.91 -10.24
N CYS A 65 -9.31 14.65 -9.46
CA CYS A 65 -10.43 13.81 -9.88
C CYS A 65 -11.21 14.34 -11.09
N LYS A 66 -11.17 15.64 -11.35
CA LYS A 66 -11.84 16.29 -12.53
C LYS A 66 -10.86 16.62 -13.67
N LEU A 67 -9.57 16.38 -13.50
CA LEU A 67 -8.59 16.64 -14.56
C LEU A 67 -8.71 15.62 -15.70
N LYS A 68 -8.25 16.03 -16.90
CA LYS A 68 -8.16 15.15 -18.08
C LYS A 68 -7.17 14.00 -17.80
N ASP A 69 -7.44 12.82 -18.38
CA ASP A 69 -6.63 11.62 -18.21
C ASP A 69 -5.13 11.86 -18.46
N LYS A 70 -4.79 12.64 -19.51
CA LYS A 70 -3.39 12.97 -19.84
C LYS A 70 -2.71 13.74 -18.72
N ALA A 71 -3.40 14.71 -18.11
CA ALA A 71 -2.84 15.50 -17.01
C ALA A 71 -2.60 14.62 -15.78
N VAL A 72 -3.60 13.81 -15.39
CA VAL A 72 -3.46 12.87 -14.26
C VAL A 72 -2.34 11.88 -14.50
N PHE A 73 -2.21 11.36 -15.72
CA PHE A 73 -1.16 10.42 -16.10
C PHE A 73 0.23 11.04 -15.90
N TRP A 74 0.46 12.25 -16.43
CA TRP A 74 1.77 12.90 -16.30
C TRP A 74 2.09 13.32 -14.86
N ILE A 75 1.10 13.78 -14.10
CA ILE A 75 1.28 14.03 -12.64
C ILE A 75 1.70 12.73 -11.95
N ALA A 76 1.01 11.62 -12.22
CA ALA A 76 1.35 10.32 -11.63
C ALA A 76 2.75 9.85 -12.03
N VAL A 77 3.15 10.03 -13.29
CA VAL A 77 4.50 9.69 -13.77
C VAL A 77 5.56 10.55 -13.05
N ILE A 78 5.35 11.87 -12.97
CA ILE A 78 6.29 12.77 -12.27
C ILE A 78 6.44 12.37 -10.81
N LEU A 79 5.34 12.10 -10.11
CA LEU A 79 5.40 11.67 -8.71
C LEU A 79 6.11 10.31 -8.56
N LEU A 80 5.85 9.37 -9.48
CA LEU A 80 6.52 8.06 -9.46
C LEU A 80 8.03 8.18 -9.66
N LEU A 81 8.48 9.16 -10.46
CA LEU A 81 9.90 9.43 -10.71
C LEU A 81 10.64 9.98 -9.47
N GLN A 82 9.97 10.15 -8.34
CA GLN A 82 10.59 10.62 -7.09
C GLN A 82 11.38 11.94 -7.26
N PRO A 83 10.74 13.03 -7.72
CA PRO A 83 11.42 14.25 -8.07
C PRO A 83 12.20 14.88 -6.91
N TYR A 84 11.73 14.70 -5.68
CA TYR A 84 12.43 15.17 -4.49
C TYR A 84 13.80 14.49 -4.32
N GLU A 85 13.85 13.17 -4.52
CA GLU A 85 15.09 12.41 -4.37
C GLU A 85 16.12 12.78 -5.45
N TRP A 86 15.67 12.90 -6.70
CA TRP A 86 16.56 13.35 -7.77
C TRP A 86 17.00 14.81 -7.59
N GLY A 87 16.12 15.68 -7.09
CA GLY A 87 16.47 17.05 -6.72
C GLY A 87 17.59 17.09 -5.66
N ARG A 88 17.50 16.25 -4.63
CA ARG A 88 18.54 16.09 -3.61
C ARG A 88 19.86 15.58 -4.20
N ALA A 89 19.80 14.58 -5.08
CA ALA A 89 20.99 14.04 -5.74
C ALA A 89 21.68 15.11 -6.62
N ILE A 90 20.91 15.86 -7.40
CA ILE A 90 21.44 16.96 -8.23
C ILE A 90 22.05 18.06 -7.35
N TYR A 91 21.37 18.41 -6.25
CA TYR A 91 21.89 19.41 -5.31
C TYR A 91 23.23 18.97 -4.69
N ALA A 92 23.34 17.68 -4.34
CA ALA A 92 24.59 17.11 -3.82
C ALA A 92 25.73 17.09 -4.85
N MET A 93 25.40 16.94 -6.14
CA MET A 93 26.42 17.02 -7.21
C MET A 93 26.96 18.44 -7.39
N ILE A 94 26.11 19.45 -7.17
CA ILE A 94 26.49 20.88 -7.32
C ILE A 94 27.21 21.38 -6.05
N ASN A 95 26.86 20.84 -4.89
CA ASN A 95 27.40 21.23 -3.59
C ASN A 95 28.08 20.02 -2.91
N PRO A 96 29.36 19.77 -3.17
CA PRO A 96 30.07 18.60 -2.66
C PRO A 96 30.14 18.52 -1.11
N GLU A 97 30.03 19.64 -0.42
CA GLU A 97 30.01 19.71 1.05
C GLU A 97 28.63 19.35 1.64
N TYR A 98 27.61 19.19 0.82
CA TYR A 98 26.29 18.84 1.29
C TYR A 98 26.23 17.39 1.75
N VAL A 99 25.98 17.21 3.04
CA VAL A 99 25.72 15.90 3.65
C VAL A 99 24.24 15.83 4.02
N PRO A 100 23.44 14.98 3.34
CA PRO A 100 22.03 14.84 3.67
C PRO A 100 21.89 14.20 5.06
N VAL A 101 21.15 14.82 5.93
CA VAL A 101 20.72 14.18 7.16
C VAL A 101 19.59 13.23 6.81
N THR A 102 19.76 11.95 7.10
CA THR A 102 18.81 10.88 6.83
C THR A 102 18.81 9.89 7.97
N GLY A 103 17.75 9.08 8.05
CA GLY A 103 17.64 8.08 9.10
C GLY A 103 17.12 8.64 10.42
N HIS A 104 16.42 9.77 10.40
CA HIS A 104 15.76 10.31 11.60
C HIS A 104 14.80 9.32 12.26
N TYR A 105 14.33 8.32 11.50
CA TYR A 105 13.49 7.25 12.02
C TYR A 105 14.28 6.19 12.83
N ILE A 106 15.62 6.09 12.67
CA ILE A 106 16.43 4.99 13.23
C ILE A 106 16.38 4.95 14.77
N PRO A 107 16.50 6.07 15.52
CA PRO A 107 16.39 6.03 16.97
C PRO A 107 15.04 5.48 17.44
N PHE A 108 13.95 5.93 16.82
CA PHE A 108 12.60 5.48 17.13
C PHE A 108 12.36 4.02 16.73
N ALA A 109 12.96 3.56 15.60
CA ALA A 109 12.91 2.17 15.19
C ALA A 109 13.52 1.24 16.23
N LYS A 110 14.71 1.59 16.77
CA LYS A 110 15.39 0.79 17.80
C LYS A 110 14.57 0.71 19.09
N LEU A 111 14.01 1.82 19.55
CA LEU A 111 13.15 1.84 20.75
C LEU A 111 11.88 0.99 20.53
N ALA A 112 11.22 1.15 19.38
CA ALA A 112 10.03 0.36 19.06
C ALA A 112 10.36 -1.13 18.94
N GLU A 113 11.48 -1.50 18.34
CA GLU A 113 11.94 -2.90 18.21
C GLU A 113 12.21 -3.53 19.58
N GLU A 114 12.92 -2.83 20.47
CA GLU A 114 13.20 -3.30 21.83
C GLU A 114 11.91 -3.56 22.61
N VAL A 115 10.96 -2.61 22.59
CA VAL A 115 9.70 -2.75 23.31
C VAL A 115 8.82 -3.84 22.69
N THR A 116 8.80 -4.00 21.35
CA THR A 116 8.04 -5.08 20.73
C THR A 116 8.63 -6.47 21.04
N ALA A 117 9.93 -6.57 21.28
CA ALA A 117 10.61 -7.82 21.61
C ALA A 117 10.46 -8.22 23.08
N THR A 118 10.50 -7.29 24.02
CA THR A 118 10.63 -7.58 25.45
C THR A 118 9.54 -6.98 26.32
N GLY A 119 8.83 -5.97 25.83
CA GLY A 119 7.83 -5.23 26.58
C GLY A 119 6.53 -6.01 26.77
N SER A 120 5.79 -5.61 27.80
CA SER A 120 4.41 -6.04 28.04
C SER A 120 3.45 -5.47 27.01
N PHE A 121 2.23 -6.00 26.94
CA PHE A 121 1.19 -5.49 26.03
C PHE A 121 0.94 -3.99 26.19
N PHE A 122 0.87 -3.48 27.43
CA PHE A 122 0.63 -2.06 27.68
C PHE A 122 1.82 -1.17 27.31
N GLU A 123 3.05 -1.66 27.51
CA GLU A 123 4.26 -0.95 27.06
C GLU A 123 4.32 -0.86 25.54
N VAL A 124 3.94 -1.92 24.82
CA VAL A 124 3.83 -1.90 23.36
C VAL A 124 2.77 -0.89 22.90
N LEU A 125 1.58 -0.87 23.51
CA LEU A 125 0.56 0.13 23.19
C LEU A 125 1.06 1.55 23.39
N ARG A 126 1.75 1.82 24.50
CA ARG A 126 2.32 3.14 24.83
C ARG A 126 3.41 3.52 23.83
N SER A 127 4.35 2.63 23.56
CA SER A 127 5.42 2.86 22.59
C SER A 127 4.87 3.11 21.19
N ASN A 128 3.83 2.39 20.78
CA ASN A 128 3.21 2.59 19.47
C ASN A 128 2.53 3.95 19.29
N ILE A 129 2.08 4.60 20.36
CA ILE A 129 1.54 5.97 20.30
C ILE A 129 2.65 7.00 20.07
N THR A 130 3.85 6.74 20.58
CA THR A 130 5.01 7.65 20.52
C THR A 130 6.02 7.19 19.47
N ASP A 131 6.96 6.37 19.88
CA ASP A 131 8.12 5.98 19.08
C ASP A 131 7.74 5.17 17.85
N GLY A 132 6.76 4.26 17.97
CA GLY A 132 6.28 3.44 16.88
C GLY A 132 5.64 4.24 15.75
N GLN A 133 4.80 5.25 16.07
CA GLN A 133 4.24 6.14 15.05
C GLN A 133 5.29 7.07 14.45
N LEU A 134 6.19 7.64 15.27
CA LEU A 134 7.28 8.48 14.77
C LEU A 134 8.19 7.67 13.83
N TYR A 135 8.57 6.47 14.23
CA TYR A 135 9.30 5.55 13.36
C TYR A 135 8.60 5.36 12.01
N SER A 136 7.36 4.90 12.02
CA SER A 136 6.63 4.57 10.80
C SER A 136 6.43 5.78 9.90
N ASN A 137 6.03 6.92 10.46
CA ASN A 137 5.72 8.13 9.70
C ASN A 137 6.97 8.77 9.09
N ILE A 138 8.05 8.91 9.87
CA ILE A 138 9.31 9.46 9.37
C ILE A 138 9.89 8.54 8.31
N TRP A 139 9.88 7.23 8.54
CA TRP A 139 10.35 6.25 7.56
C TRP A 139 9.59 6.35 6.23
N GLN A 140 8.26 6.49 6.27
CA GLN A 140 7.44 6.62 5.06
C GLN A 140 7.76 7.88 4.27
N VAL A 141 8.00 9.00 4.96
CA VAL A 141 8.39 10.27 4.34
C VAL A 141 9.79 10.15 3.72
N GLU A 142 10.77 9.71 4.51
CA GLU A 142 12.17 9.61 4.08
C GLU A 142 12.40 8.57 2.96
N ASN A 143 11.51 7.59 2.82
CA ASN A 143 11.59 6.56 1.76
C ASN A 143 10.66 6.84 0.57
N GLY A 144 10.24 8.10 0.36
CA GLY A 144 9.49 8.52 -0.83
C GLY A 144 8.10 7.89 -0.98
N ARG A 145 7.53 7.33 0.11
CA ARG A 145 6.26 6.61 0.07
C ARG A 145 5.07 7.51 -0.23
N LEU A 146 5.14 8.78 0.15
CA LEU A 146 4.10 9.78 -0.16
C LEU A 146 3.91 9.92 -1.67
N PHE A 147 5.00 10.19 -2.40
CA PHE A 147 4.98 10.36 -3.86
C PHE A 147 4.57 9.07 -4.57
N GLN A 148 5.16 7.94 -4.17
CA GLN A 148 4.84 6.64 -4.74
C GLN A 148 3.37 6.28 -4.55
N THR A 149 2.82 6.49 -3.36
CA THR A 149 1.42 6.16 -3.04
C THR A 149 0.46 7.06 -3.82
N ALA A 150 0.74 8.37 -3.90
CA ALA A 150 -0.06 9.31 -4.69
C ALA A 150 -0.09 8.92 -6.17
N ALA A 151 1.07 8.58 -6.75
CA ALA A 151 1.18 8.10 -8.12
C ALA A 151 0.31 6.86 -8.36
N LEU A 152 0.40 5.87 -7.46
CA LEU A 152 -0.37 4.63 -7.56
C LEU A 152 -1.86 4.84 -7.41
N PHE A 153 -2.30 5.77 -6.56
CA PHE A 153 -3.70 6.17 -6.45
C PHE A 153 -4.21 6.75 -7.78
N MET A 154 -3.44 7.65 -8.39
CA MET A 154 -3.81 8.25 -9.68
C MET A 154 -3.83 7.22 -10.81
N PHE A 155 -2.86 6.31 -10.88
CA PHE A 155 -2.90 5.20 -11.85
C PHE A 155 -4.10 4.29 -11.63
N GLY A 156 -4.44 3.97 -10.39
CA GLY A 156 -5.63 3.19 -10.06
C GLY A 156 -6.92 3.87 -10.52
N MET A 157 -7.04 5.19 -10.30
CA MET A 157 -8.16 6.00 -10.80
C MET A 157 -8.24 5.96 -12.34
N LEU A 158 -7.11 6.09 -13.05
CA LEU A 158 -7.06 6.02 -14.52
C LEU A 158 -7.47 4.64 -15.05
N LEU A 159 -7.00 3.56 -14.42
CA LEU A 159 -7.43 2.20 -14.76
C LEU A 159 -8.94 2.02 -14.61
N GLY A 160 -9.52 2.66 -13.61
CA GLY A 160 -10.96 2.71 -13.39
C GLY A 160 -11.69 3.45 -14.52
N ARG A 161 -11.23 4.65 -14.87
CA ARG A 161 -11.80 5.46 -15.96
C ARG A 161 -11.81 4.72 -17.28
N ARG A 162 -10.73 3.97 -17.57
CA ARG A 162 -10.59 3.16 -18.79
C ARG A 162 -11.25 1.78 -18.69
N LYS A 163 -11.84 1.44 -17.55
CA LYS A 163 -12.52 0.16 -17.29
C LYS A 163 -11.64 -1.08 -17.55
N TYR A 164 -10.31 -0.95 -17.38
CA TYR A 164 -9.36 -2.03 -17.68
C TYR A 164 -9.48 -3.25 -16.76
N PHE A 165 -10.19 -3.15 -15.64
CA PHE A 165 -10.55 -4.31 -14.79
C PHE A 165 -11.87 -5.00 -15.20
N MET A 166 -12.53 -4.54 -16.29
CA MET A 166 -13.66 -5.24 -16.89
C MET A 166 -13.17 -6.09 -18.06
N LYS A 167 -13.67 -7.34 -18.18
CA LYS A 167 -13.30 -8.25 -19.28
C LYS A 167 -13.77 -7.67 -20.61
N SER A 168 -12.83 -7.36 -21.50
CA SER A 168 -13.02 -6.92 -22.87
C SER A 168 -11.78 -7.25 -23.70
N GLU A 169 -11.88 -7.28 -25.01
CA GLU A 169 -10.74 -7.49 -25.91
C GLU A 169 -9.66 -6.39 -25.73
N GLU A 170 -10.09 -5.15 -25.49
CA GLU A 170 -9.19 -4.04 -25.23
C GLU A 170 -8.43 -4.25 -23.90
N SER A 171 -9.13 -4.63 -22.84
CA SER A 171 -8.53 -4.91 -21.53
C SER A 171 -7.55 -6.09 -21.59
N LEU A 172 -7.90 -7.15 -22.33
CA LEU A 172 -7.00 -8.29 -22.54
C LEU A 172 -5.72 -7.88 -23.25
N ARG A 173 -5.83 -7.08 -24.34
CA ARG A 173 -4.66 -6.56 -25.07
C ARG A 173 -3.82 -5.63 -24.20
N PHE A 174 -4.46 -4.76 -23.43
CA PHE A 174 -3.80 -3.85 -22.51
C PHE A 174 -2.98 -4.63 -21.48
N TRP A 175 -3.59 -5.57 -20.74
CA TRP A 175 -2.87 -6.32 -19.69
C TRP A 175 -1.77 -7.24 -20.23
N LYS A 176 -1.94 -7.82 -21.42
CA LYS A 176 -0.85 -8.56 -22.09
C LYS A 176 0.34 -7.65 -22.40
N ARG A 177 0.10 -6.45 -22.95
CA ARG A 177 1.16 -5.47 -23.21
C ARG A 177 1.84 -4.98 -21.95
N MET A 178 1.05 -4.69 -20.91
CA MET A 178 1.58 -4.27 -19.60
C MET A 178 2.43 -5.37 -18.97
N LEU A 179 1.99 -6.62 -19.04
CA LEU A 179 2.78 -7.76 -18.55
C LEU A 179 4.13 -7.88 -19.25
N THR A 180 4.11 -7.88 -20.57
CA THR A 180 5.36 -8.02 -21.36
C THR A 180 6.29 -6.83 -21.13
N GLY A 181 5.77 -5.60 -21.24
CA GLY A 181 6.58 -4.39 -21.04
C GLY A 181 7.15 -4.28 -19.63
N ALA A 182 6.34 -4.58 -18.61
CA ALA A 182 6.78 -4.53 -17.22
C ALA A 182 7.79 -5.65 -16.88
N ALA A 183 7.62 -6.85 -17.43
CA ALA A 183 8.58 -7.95 -17.25
C ALA A 183 9.93 -7.61 -17.88
N ILE A 184 9.93 -7.05 -19.10
CA ILE A 184 11.17 -6.59 -19.77
C ILE A 184 11.82 -5.45 -18.99
N ALA A 185 11.03 -4.46 -18.52
CA ALA A 185 11.56 -3.33 -17.77
C ALA A 185 12.07 -3.72 -16.36
N PHE A 186 11.47 -4.73 -15.74
CA PHE A 186 11.87 -5.17 -14.40
C PHE A 186 13.32 -5.66 -14.35
N ILE A 187 13.78 -6.39 -15.37
CA ILE A 187 15.14 -6.96 -15.40
C ILE A 187 16.22 -5.86 -15.27
N PRO A 188 16.32 -4.87 -16.17
CA PRO A 188 17.32 -3.82 -16.05
C PRO A 188 17.12 -2.96 -14.79
N LEU A 189 15.89 -2.67 -14.37
CA LEU A 189 15.64 -1.92 -13.15
C LEU A 189 16.09 -2.68 -11.89
N HIS A 190 15.92 -4.00 -11.88
CA HIS A 190 16.43 -4.85 -10.80
C HIS A 190 17.96 -4.90 -10.80
N CYS A 191 18.59 -5.02 -11.97
CA CYS A 191 20.06 -4.95 -12.09
C CYS A 191 20.59 -3.59 -11.60
N LEU A 192 19.96 -2.47 -11.99
CA LEU A 192 20.32 -1.14 -11.49
C LEU A 192 20.19 -1.06 -9.96
N ARG A 193 19.11 -1.61 -9.39
CA ARG A 193 18.90 -1.67 -7.94
C ARG A 193 20.00 -2.43 -7.19
N VAL A 194 20.51 -3.51 -7.75
CA VAL A 194 21.46 -4.42 -7.08
C VAL A 194 22.90 -3.97 -7.28
N PHE A 195 23.31 -3.69 -8.51
CA PHE A 195 24.72 -3.50 -8.84
C PHE A 195 25.20 -2.04 -8.76
N VAL A 196 24.36 -1.07 -9.11
CA VAL A 196 24.80 0.34 -9.16
C VAL A 196 25.09 0.95 -7.78
N PRO A 197 24.42 0.59 -6.69
CA PRO A 197 24.76 1.09 -5.36
C PRO A 197 26.21 0.84 -4.93
N GLU A 198 26.83 -0.23 -5.43
CA GLU A 198 28.24 -0.56 -5.13
C GLU A 198 29.22 0.37 -5.85
N LEU A 199 28.80 1.00 -6.93
CA LEU A 199 29.59 1.93 -7.72
C LEU A 199 29.50 3.38 -7.25
N ILE A 200 28.47 3.71 -6.44
CA ILE A 200 28.27 5.08 -5.94
C ILE A 200 28.96 5.25 -4.60
N THR A 201 30.08 5.95 -4.60
CA THR A 201 30.88 6.22 -3.40
C THR A 201 30.36 7.38 -2.55
N ASN A 202 29.68 8.36 -3.17
CA ASN A 202 29.13 9.53 -2.47
C ASN A 202 27.80 9.20 -1.78
N PRO A 203 27.72 9.21 -0.43
CA PRO A 203 26.49 8.93 0.31
C PRO A 203 25.33 9.87 -0.04
N SER A 204 25.63 11.12 -0.37
CA SER A 204 24.64 12.13 -0.72
C SER A 204 23.92 11.86 -2.04
N ILE A 205 24.52 11.05 -2.91
CA ILE A 205 23.92 10.55 -4.15
C ILE A 205 23.33 9.16 -3.94
N LEU A 206 24.01 8.31 -3.14
CA LEU A 206 23.62 6.94 -2.89
C LEU A 206 22.25 6.84 -2.19
N VAL A 207 21.98 7.71 -1.20
CA VAL A 207 20.72 7.67 -0.45
C VAL A 207 19.51 7.94 -1.35
N PRO A 208 19.43 9.06 -2.11
CA PRO A 208 18.36 9.30 -3.07
C PRO A 208 18.21 8.17 -4.11
N TYR A 209 19.34 7.67 -4.62
CA TYR A 209 19.32 6.54 -5.55
C TYR A 209 18.65 5.30 -4.98
N LYS A 210 19.00 4.92 -3.73
CA LYS A 210 18.42 3.77 -3.02
C LYS A 210 16.93 3.92 -2.71
N ILE A 211 16.37 5.12 -2.82
CA ILE A 211 14.94 5.37 -2.67
C ILE A 211 14.23 5.33 -4.04
N ALA A 212 14.77 6.06 -5.02
CA ALA A 212 14.13 6.23 -6.32
C ALA A 212 14.15 4.94 -7.15
N VAL A 213 15.31 4.32 -7.37
CA VAL A 213 15.45 3.16 -8.28
C VAL A 213 14.70 1.92 -7.78
N PRO A 214 14.75 1.54 -6.48
CA PRO A 214 13.92 0.46 -5.97
C PRO A 214 12.42 0.72 -6.14
N SER A 215 11.96 1.98 -6.07
CA SER A 215 10.55 2.28 -6.29
C SER A 215 10.10 1.97 -7.72
N TYR A 216 10.97 2.17 -8.73
CA TYR A 216 10.70 1.83 -10.13
C TYR A 216 10.68 0.31 -10.35
N ALA A 217 11.67 -0.41 -9.81
CA ALA A 217 11.70 -1.87 -9.90
C ALA A 217 10.47 -2.50 -9.23
N ASN A 218 10.10 -2.02 -8.04
CA ASN A 218 8.91 -2.48 -7.33
C ASN A 218 7.62 -2.13 -8.09
N PHE A 219 7.56 -0.99 -8.77
CA PHE A 219 6.43 -0.61 -9.62
C PHE A 219 6.30 -1.55 -10.82
N ALA A 220 7.40 -1.82 -11.53
CA ALA A 220 7.41 -2.76 -12.65
C ALA A 220 6.97 -4.17 -12.19
N PHE A 221 7.51 -4.67 -11.08
CA PHE A 221 7.11 -5.96 -10.52
C PHE A 221 5.63 -5.99 -10.09
N MET A 222 5.14 -4.91 -9.49
CA MET A 222 3.73 -4.78 -9.17
C MET A 222 2.84 -4.88 -10.42
N ILE A 223 3.22 -4.24 -11.53
CA ILE A 223 2.48 -4.34 -12.79
C ILE A 223 2.46 -5.78 -13.30
N VAL A 224 3.59 -6.50 -13.21
CA VAL A 224 3.65 -7.93 -13.56
C VAL A 224 2.60 -8.71 -12.75
N LEU A 225 2.61 -8.57 -11.42
CA LEU A 225 1.68 -9.28 -10.53
C LEU A 225 0.21 -8.94 -10.82
N VAL A 226 -0.11 -7.65 -10.99
CA VAL A 226 -1.47 -7.21 -11.27
C VAL A 226 -1.93 -7.71 -12.64
N SER A 227 -1.04 -7.68 -13.66
CA SER A 227 -1.35 -8.16 -15.00
C SER A 227 -1.60 -9.67 -15.02
N VAL A 228 -0.73 -10.45 -14.38
CA VAL A 228 -0.89 -11.91 -14.26
C VAL A 228 -2.21 -12.24 -13.58
N PHE A 229 -2.46 -11.63 -12.41
CA PHE A 229 -3.70 -11.86 -11.66
C PHE A 229 -4.95 -11.52 -12.49
N THR A 230 -4.95 -10.35 -13.16
CA THR A 230 -6.09 -9.90 -13.95
C THR A 230 -6.33 -10.80 -15.17
N LEU A 231 -5.26 -11.22 -15.88
CA LEU A 231 -5.36 -12.14 -16.99
C LEU A 231 -5.86 -13.52 -16.56
N LEU A 232 -5.39 -14.04 -15.43
CA LEU A 232 -5.91 -15.28 -14.84
C LEU A 232 -7.38 -15.14 -14.43
N TRP A 233 -7.74 -13.97 -13.88
CA TRP A 233 -9.13 -13.67 -13.54
C TRP A 233 -10.04 -13.66 -14.75
N PHE A 234 -9.58 -13.12 -15.88
CA PHE A 234 -10.37 -13.05 -17.13
C PHE A 234 -10.47 -14.38 -17.87
N LYS A 235 -9.53 -15.31 -17.64
CA LYS A 235 -9.44 -16.58 -18.39
C LYS A 235 -10.62 -17.51 -18.13
N LYS A 236 -11.37 -17.33 -17.04
CA LYS A 236 -12.37 -18.29 -16.61
C LYS A 236 -13.80 -17.93 -16.97
N ASP A 237 -14.53 -18.93 -17.47
CA ASP A 237 -15.94 -18.78 -17.90
C ASP A 237 -16.97 -19.60 -17.10
N THR A 238 -16.63 -20.66 -16.37
CA THR A 238 -17.64 -21.49 -15.69
C THR A 238 -17.15 -22.30 -14.49
N GLY A 239 -18.02 -22.51 -13.49
CA GLY A 239 -17.92 -23.49 -12.43
C GLY A 239 -17.30 -23.03 -11.11
N TYR A 240 -17.17 -23.93 -10.17
CA TYR A 240 -16.53 -23.75 -8.86
C TYR A 240 -15.08 -23.27 -9.02
N SER A 241 -14.82 -22.06 -8.61
CA SER A 241 -13.62 -21.31 -8.99
C SER A 241 -12.90 -20.84 -7.74
N TRP A 242 -11.55 -20.91 -7.76
CA TRP A 242 -10.72 -20.24 -6.77
C TRP A 242 -11.14 -18.77 -6.56
N GLN A 243 -11.72 -18.12 -7.55
CA GLN A 243 -12.31 -16.79 -7.47
C GLN A 243 -13.43 -16.72 -6.42
N SER A 244 -14.31 -17.72 -6.36
CA SER A 244 -15.41 -17.77 -5.39
C SER A 244 -14.92 -17.88 -3.95
N LEU A 245 -13.71 -18.39 -3.74
CA LEU A 245 -13.06 -18.43 -2.43
C LEU A 245 -12.52 -17.04 -2.04
N LEU A 246 -11.96 -16.28 -3.00
CA LEU A 246 -11.33 -15.00 -2.73
C LEU A 246 -12.33 -13.82 -2.64
N ILE A 247 -13.49 -13.89 -3.29
CA ILE A 247 -14.48 -12.82 -3.29
C ILE A 247 -14.91 -12.43 -1.86
N PRO A 248 -15.28 -13.35 -0.96
CA PRO A 248 -15.62 -13.02 0.42
C PRO A 248 -14.46 -12.33 1.16
N TYR A 249 -13.25 -12.81 0.98
CA TYR A 249 -12.05 -12.23 1.58
C TYR A 249 -11.83 -10.77 1.13
N GLY A 250 -11.94 -10.49 -0.18
CA GLY A 250 -11.81 -9.15 -0.70
C GLY A 250 -12.93 -8.20 -0.26
N ARG A 251 -14.15 -8.70 -0.06
CA ARG A 251 -15.29 -7.90 0.47
C ARG A 251 -15.13 -7.51 1.93
N MET A 252 -14.26 -8.18 2.68
CA MET A 252 -13.93 -7.90 4.08
C MET A 252 -12.49 -7.37 4.23
N SER A 253 -12.00 -6.61 3.26
CA SER A 253 -10.60 -6.18 3.18
C SER A 253 -10.11 -5.38 4.39
N LEU A 254 -10.93 -4.48 4.94
CA LEU A 254 -10.59 -3.70 6.14
C LEU A 254 -10.57 -4.58 7.39
N THR A 255 -11.58 -5.43 7.56
CA THR A 255 -11.64 -6.39 8.66
C THR A 255 -10.45 -7.35 8.60
N ASN A 256 -10.15 -7.91 7.43
CA ASN A 256 -9.03 -8.84 7.27
C ASN A 256 -7.68 -8.14 7.49
N TYR A 257 -7.51 -6.90 7.01
CA TYR A 257 -6.28 -6.14 7.23
C TYR A 257 -6.00 -5.91 8.73
N ILE A 258 -6.98 -5.43 9.47
CA ILE A 258 -6.81 -5.13 10.90
C ILE A 258 -6.67 -6.43 11.72
N SER A 259 -7.50 -7.45 11.44
CA SER A 259 -7.42 -8.73 12.15
C SER A 259 -6.09 -9.46 11.87
N GLN A 260 -5.55 -9.36 10.65
CA GLN A 260 -4.24 -9.89 10.31
C GLN A 260 -3.12 -9.27 11.15
N SER A 261 -3.16 -7.95 11.34
CA SER A 261 -2.17 -7.25 12.17
C SER A 261 -2.28 -7.67 13.64
N ILE A 262 -3.50 -7.77 14.17
CA ILE A 262 -3.72 -8.22 15.56
C ILE A 262 -3.20 -9.65 15.77
N MET A 263 -3.54 -10.58 14.85
CA MET A 263 -3.02 -11.95 14.91
C MET A 263 -1.50 -11.98 14.76
N GLY A 264 -0.94 -11.20 13.83
CA GLY A 264 0.50 -11.09 13.62
C GLY A 264 1.23 -10.59 14.86
N VAL A 265 0.74 -9.52 15.47
CA VAL A 265 1.30 -8.96 16.71
C VAL A 265 1.26 -9.98 17.84
N THR A 266 0.13 -10.66 18.03
CA THR A 266 0.00 -11.71 19.08
C THR A 266 0.95 -12.89 18.84
N ILE A 267 1.21 -13.24 17.58
CA ILE A 267 2.10 -14.35 17.23
C ILE A 267 3.57 -13.96 17.37
N TYR A 268 3.93 -12.76 16.88
CA TYR A 268 5.35 -12.39 16.75
C TYR A 268 5.92 -11.62 17.94
N TYR A 269 5.14 -10.76 18.62
CA TYR A 269 5.66 -9.89 19.69
C TYR A 269 5.95 -10.66 20.99
N GLY A 270 6.85 -10.08 21.81
CA GLY A 270 7.34 -10.69 23.05
C GLY A 270 6.26 -10.97 24.08
N PHE A 271 5.25 -10.13 24.18
CA PHE A 271 4.11 -10.35 25.11
C PHE A 271 3.17 -11.48 24.66
N GLY A 272 3.24 -11.91 23.38
CA GLY A 272 2.42 -13.00 22.82
C GLY A 272 3.19 -14.32 22.77
N LEU A 273 3.24 -14.93 21.57
CA LEU A 273 3.95 -16.21 21.38
C LEU A 273 5.46 -16.02 21.11
N ALA A 274 5.95 -14.80 20.97
CA ALA A 274 7.36 -14.45 20.74
C ALA A 274 8.01 -15.21 19.56
N MET A 275 7.21 -15.52 18.51
CA MET A 275 7.68 -16.30 17.36
C MET A 275 8.76 -15.62 16.55
N TYR A 276 9.00 -14.31 16.75
CA TYR A 276 10.14 -13.62 16.13
C TYR A 276 11.48 -14.28 16.42
N LYS A 277 11.62 -14.97 17.57
CA LYS A 277 12.83 -15.70 17.95
C LYS A 277 13.05 -16.99 17.16
N TYR A 278 11.97 -17.62 16.71
CA TYR A 278 11.99 -19.00 16.19
C TYR A 278 11.58 -19.10 14.72
N ALA A 279 10.72 -18.19 14.25
CA ALA A 279 10.21 -18.23 12.90
C ALA A 279 11.19 -17.53 11.93
N GLY A 280 12.06 -18.31 11.29
CA GLY A 280 12.79 -17.84 10.11
C GLY A 280 11.85 -17.55 8.93
N ALA A 281 12.38 -17.24 7.75
CA ALA A 281 11.60 -16.88 6.57
C ALA A 281 10.53 -17.94 6.19
N THR A 282 10.91 -19.22 6.21
CA THR A 282 9.99 -20.33 5.88
C THR A 282 8.89 -20.48 6.93
N GLY A 283 9.23 -20.40 8.22
CA GLY A 283 8.24 -20.46 9.32
C GLY A 283 7.25 -19.29 9.23
N SER A 284 7.74 -18.09 8.95
CA SER A 284 6.90 -16.90 8.76
C SER A 284 5.96 -17.05 7.55
N LEU A 285 6.41 -17.67 6.45
CA LEU A 285 5.54 -17.97 5.32
C LEU A 285 4.42 -18.94 5.68
N LEU A 286 4.72 -20.00 6.44
CA LEU A 286 3.72 -20.96 6.90
C LEU A 286 2.69 -20.32 7.83
N ILE A 287 3.13 -19.47 8.77
CA ILE A 287 2.25 -18.69 9.64
C ILE A 287 1.35 -17.77 8.81
N ALA A 288 1.91 -17.07 7.83
CA ALA A 288 1.13 -16.19 6.95
C ALA A 288 0.06 -16.95 6.15
N LEU A 289 0.39 -18.16 5.64
CA LEU A 289 -0.57 -19.03 4.95
C LEU A 289 -1.67 -19.54 5.90
N LEU A 290 -1.32 -19.85 7.13
CA LEU A 290 -2.29 -20.25 8.16
C LEU A 290 -3.26 -19.10 8.47
N ILE A 291 -2.73 -17.89 8.75
CA ILE A 291 -3.55 -16.70 9.01
C ILE A 291 -4.49 -16.44 7.82
N PHE A 292 -3.95 -16.46 6.59
CA PHE A 292 -4.74 -16.27 5.38
C PHE A 292 -5.86 -17.30 5.25
N THR A 293 -5.58 -18.57 5.54
CA THR A 293 -6.58 -19.66 5.49
C THR A 293 -7.68 -19.44 6.52
N VAL A 294 -7.33 -19.10 7.76
CA VAL A 294 -8.30 -18.79 8.83
C VAL A 294 -9.18 -17.61 8.41
N GLN A 295 -8.59 -16.54 7.89
CA GLN A 295 -9.34 -15.36 7.42
C GLN A 295 -10.24 -15.67 6.23
N LEU A 296 -9.82 -16.55 5.32
CA LEU A 296 -10.63 -17.01 4.19
C LEU A 296 -11.89 -17.74 4.66
N ILE A 297 -11.72 -18.70 5.59
CA ILE A 297 -12.81 -19.47 6.19
C ILE A 297 -13.75 -18.53 6.96
N PHE A 298 -13.19 -17.66 7.79
CA PHE A 298 -13.97 -16.68 8.56
C PHE A 298 -14.77 -15.74 7.65
N SER A 299 -14.15 -15.19 6.61
CA SER A 299 -14.80 -14.26 5.69
C SER A 299 -15.98 -14.93 4.97
N ARG A 300 -15.82 -16.19 4.56
CA ARG A 300 -16.88 -16.97 3.91
C ARG A 300 -18.02 -17.25 4.89
N TRP A 301 -17.70 -17.71 6.09
CA TRP A 301 -18.68 -18.01 7.14
C TRP A 301 -19.46 -16.75 7.55
N TRP A 302 -18.77 -15.62 7.74
CA TRP A 302 -19.38 -14.35 8.13
C TRP A 302 -20.33 -13.82 7.05
N LEU A 303 -19.87 -13.75 5.81
CA LEU A 303 -20.68 -13.21 4.70
C LEU A 303 -21.81 -14.13 4.24
N ALA A 304 -21.84 -15.38 4.66
CA ALA A 304 -23.02 -16.24 4.53
C ALA A 304 -24.20 -15.78 5.40
N ARG A 305 -23.92 -15.03 6.47
CA ARG A 305 -24.91 -14.55 7.45
C ARG A 305 -25.09 -13.04 7.46
N HIS A 306 -24.10 -12.28 6.96
CA HIS A 306 -24.06 -10.82 7.03
C HIS A 306 -23.76 -10.23 5.64
N LYS A 307 -24.30 -9.04 5.35
CA LYS A 307 -24.12 -8.37 4.05
C LYS A 307 -22.70 -7.81 3.84
N GLN A 308 -21.96 -7.53 4.91
CA GLN A 308 -20.63 -6.89 4.89
C GLN A 308 -19.84 -7.29 6.15
N GLY A 309 -18.52 -7.08 6.13
CA GLY A 309 -17.68 -7.35 7.29
C GLY A 309 -17.95 -6.41 8.49
N PRO A 310 -17.51 -6.77 9.69
CA PRO A 310 -17.75 -5.97 10.90
C PRO A 310 -17.20 -4.54 10.78
N LEU A 311 -15.95 -4.37 10.38
CA LEU A 311 -15.34 -3.05 10.26
C LEU A 311 -15.82 -2.30 9.02
N GLU A 312 -16.16 -2.98 7.95
CA GLU A 312 -16.83 -2.39 6.78
C GLU A 312 -18.22 -1.85 7.15
N PHE A 313 -18.93 -2.50 8.07
CA PHE A 313 -20.20 -2.00 8.59
C PHE A 313 -20.01 -0.70 9.37
N LEU A 314 -19.06 -0.66 10.31
CA LEU A 314 -18.74 0.55 11.08
C LEU A 314 -18.28 1.69 10.16
N TRP A 315 -17.40 1.37 9.22
CA TRP A 315 -16.93 2.30 8.20
C TRP A 315 -18.07 2.90 7.39
N ARG A 316 -18.98 2.04 6.92
CA ARG A 316 -20.14 2.49 6.13
C ARG A 316 -21.08 3.35 6.97
N LYS A 317 -21.38 2.96 8.21
CA LYS A 317 -22.23 3.74 9.12
C LYS A 317 -21.63 5.12 9.38
N GLY A 318 -20.35 5.22 9.70
CA GLY A 318 -19.64 6.49 9.89
C GLY A 318 -19.56 7.36 8.63
N THR A 319 -19.57 6.76 7.43
CA THR A 319 -19.52 7.50 6.16
C THR A 319 -20.88 8.16 5.82
N TRP A 320 -21.99 7.65 6.34
CA TRP A 320 -23.34 8.13 6.00
C TRP A 320 -23.99 8.96 7.12
N ILE A 321 -23.22 9.37 8.13
CA ILE A 321 -23.58 10.42 9.06
C ILE A 321 -23.30 11.76 8.40
#